data_9d8182a26aea478502e73c427796ee7f
#
_entry.id   9d8182a26aea478502e73c427796ee7f
#
_cell.length_a   1.000
_cell.length_b   1.000
_cell.length_c   1.000
_cell.angle_alpha   90.00
_cell.angle_beta   90.00
_cell.angle_gamma   90.00
#
_symmetry.space_group_name_H-M   'P 1'
#
loop_
_entity.id
_entity.type
_entity.pdbx_description
1 polymer ?
#
loop_
_entity_poly.entity_id
_entity_poly.type
_entity_poly.pdbx_seq_one_letter_code
_entity_poly.pdbx_strand_id
1 'polypeptide(L)'
;VYTSCYHICPTTTQHLAKIVRTARAALGTDSFRVVTVGFDTPKDTPAAMARFAREQRVDLPGWDFLGADAETMRQLTADLGFLYFNAPQGFDHLIQATVIDADGKVYRQVYGMNFDTPLLVEPLKELVFGTPRTASFLESLGNRIKLFCTVYDPATDRYRFDYSIFLGGIIGLTSLGLVAFLVVREWKRKRPSV
;
A
#
# COMPACT_ATOMS: atom_id res chain seq x y z
N VAL A 1 -9.59 -4.61 -16.00
CA VAL A 1 -10.64 -5.67 -16.05
C VAL A 1 -11.40 -5.57 -17.35
N TYR A 2 -12.22 -6.61 -17.69
CA TYR A 2 -13.30 -6.48 -18.66
C TYR A 2 -14.56 -7.16 -18.10
N THR A 3 -15.71 -6.51 -18.25
CA THR A 3 -16.94 -6.90 -17.55
C THR A 3 -17.56 -8.21 -18.05
N SER A 4 -17.21 -8.67 -19.23
CA SER A 4 -17.62 -9.97 -19.76
C SER A 4 -16.71 -11.15 -19.32
N CYS A 5 -15.74 -10.92 -18.45
CA CYS A 5 -14.95 -11.99 -17.81
C CYS A 5 -15.68 -12.53 -16.58
N TYR A 6 -16.12 -13.79 -16.64
CA TYR A 6 -16.93 -14.37 -15.55
C TYR A 6 -16.12 -15.03 -14.43
N HIS A 7 -14.82 -15.15 -14.55
CA HIS A 7 -14.02 -15.93 -13.59
C HIS A 7 -12.83 -15.14 -13.01
N ILE A 8 -11.88 -14.73 -13.85
CA ILE A 8 -10.61 -14.16 -13.39
C ILE A 8 -10.81 -12.74 -12.83
N CYS A 9 -11.50 -11.87 -13.56
CA CYS A 9 -11.69 -10.47 -13.14
C CYS A 9 -12.46 -10.34 -11.81
N PRO A 10 -13.56 -11.09 -11.56
CA PRO A 10 -14.19 -11.11 -10.23
C PRO A 10 -13.24 -11.55 -9.12
N THR A 11 -12.54 -12.67 -9.31
CA THR A 11 -11.63 -13.22 -8.30
C THR A 11 -10.50 -12.24 -7.96
N THR A 12 -9.87 -11.66 -8.97
CA THR A 12 -8.79 -10.68 -8.79
C THR A 12 -9.29 -9.41 -8.10
N THR A 13 -10.48 -8.92 -8.48
CA THR A 13 -11.09 -7.75 -7.87
C THR A 13 -11.38 -7.97 -6.38
N GLN A 14 -11.90 -9.14 -6.00
CA GLN A 14 -12.15 -9.47 -4.60
C GLN A 14 -10.86 -9.67 -3.80
N HIS A 15 -9.85 -10.29 -4.40
CA HIS A 15 -8.51 -10.39 -3.78
C HIS A 15 -7.92 -8.99 -3.53
N LEU A 16 -7.96 -8.12 -4.54
CA LEU A 16 -7.50 -6.74 -4.39
C LEU A 16 -8.30 -5.99 -3.32
N ALA A 17 -9.63 -6.21 -3.23
CA ALA A 17 -10.45 -5.58 -2.19
C ALA A 17 -10.03 -5.99 -0.78
N LYS A 18 -9.63 -7.24 -0.56
CA LYS A 18 -9.06 -7.69 0.71
C LYS A 18 -7.76 -6.94 1.02
N ILE A 19 -6.84 -6.87 0.06
CA ILE A 19 -5.55 -6.16 0.24
C ILE A 19 -5.77 -4.67 0.51
N VAL A 20 -6.68 -4.02 -0.21
CA VAL A 20 -7.01 -2.59 -0.01
C VAL A 20 -7.56 -2.33 1.41
N ARG A 21 -8.39 -3.23 1.95
CA ARG A 21 -8.84 -3.11 3.36
C ARG A 21 -7.68 -3.20 4.33
N THR A 22 -6.78 -4.17 4.14
CA THR A 22 -5.55 -4.31 4.94
C THR A 22 -4.65 -3.08 4.84
N ALA A 23 -4.45 -2.57 3.61
CA ALA A 23 -3.67 -1.36 3.37
C ALA A 23 -4.27 -0.14 4.09
N ARG A 24 -5.58 0.09 3.97
CA ARG A 24 -6.26 1.22 4.62
C ARG A 24 -6.26 1.15 6.14
N ALA A 25 -6.36 -0.05 6.70
CA ALA A 25 -6.23 -0.24 8.15
C ALA A 25 -4.83 0.17 8.65
N ALA A 26 -3.78 -0.02 7.84
CA ALA A 26 -2.41 0.32 8.19
C ALA A 26 -2.03 1.77 7.86
N LEU A 27 -2.52 2.30 6.73
CA LEU A 27 -2.06 3.56 6.15
C LEU A 27 -3.04 4.72 6.34
N GLY A 28 -4.29 4.41 6.68
CA GLY A 28 -5.40 5.37 6.74
C GLY A 28 -6.32 5.27 5.51
N THR A 29 -7.61 5.58 5.73
CA THR A 29 -8.67 5.40 4.73
C THR A 29 -8.48 6.27 3.49
N ASP A 30 -8.00 7.50 3.67
CA ASP A 30 -7.89 8.51 2.62
C ASP A 30 -6.45 8.69 2.09
N SER A 31 -5.54 7.78 2.46
CA SER A 31 -4.11 7.88 2.11
C SER A 31 -3.84 7.60 0.63
N PHE A 32 -4.71 6.85 -0.05
CA PHE A 32 -4.62 6.53 -1.46
C PHE A 32 -5.99 6.26 -2.07
N ARG A 33 -6.09 6.39 -3.39
CA ARG A 33 -7.28 6.03 -4.17
C ARG A 33 -7.00 4.77 -4.98
N VAL A 34 -8.07 4.05 -5.32
CA VAL A 34 -8.02 2.89 -6.21
C VAL A 34 -8.87 3.18 -7.45
N VAL A 35 -8.37 2.82 -8.61
CA VAL A 35 -9.10 2.93 -9.87
C VAL A 35 -9.06 1.58 -10.57
N THR A 36 -10.22 1.06 -10.90
CA THR A 36 -10.37 -0.11 -11.78
C THR A 36 -10.91 0.35 -13.11
N VAL A 37 -10.19 0.05 -14.18
CA VAL A 37 -10.55 0.47 -15.54
C VAL A 37 -10.97 -0.73 -16.39
N GLY A 38 -12.10 -0.61 -17.05
CA GLY A 38 -12.57 -1.59 -18.04
C GLY A 38 -11.92 -1.34 -19.39
N PHE A 39 -11.26 -2.35 -19.98
CA PHE A 39 -10.50 -2.17 -21.22
C PHE A 39 -11.21 -2.69 -22.48
N ASP A 40 -12.30 -3.43 -22.36
CA ASP A 40 -13.19 -3.80 -23.49
C ASP A 40 -14.12 -2.60 -23.78
N THR A 41 -13.57 -1.55 -24.39
CA THR A 41 -14.22 -0.24 -24.50
C THR A 41 -15.63 -0.26 -25.10
N PRO A 42 -15.98 -1.16 -26.04
CA PRO A 42 -17.36 -1.28 -26.54
C PRO A 42 -18.36 -1.80 -25.49
N LYS A 43 -17.89 -2.56 -24.49
CA LYS A 43 -18.76 -3.19 -23.49
C LYS A 43 -18.59 -2.60 -22.09
N ASP A 44 -17.40 -2.17 -21.74
CA ASP A 44 -17.06 -1.66 -20.41
C ASP A 44 -17.45 -0.20 -20.24
N THR A 45 -18.72 0.10 -20.54
CA THR A 45 -19.30 1.43 -20.35
C THR A 45 -19.30 1.80 -18.85
N PRO A 46 -19.41 3.11 -18.49
CA PRO A 46 -19.54 3.52 -17.11
C PRO A 46 -20.65 2.79 -16.35
N ALA A 47 -21.79 2.53 -17.01
CA ALA A 47 -22.89 1.77 -16.44
C ALA A 47 -22.54 0.29 -16.19
N ALA A 48 -21.81 -0.35 -17.12
CA ALA A 48 -21.34 -1.72 -16.98
C ALA A 48 -20.31 -1.83 -15.84
N MET A 49 -19.38 -0.89 -15.74
CA MET A 49 -18.38 -0.85 -14.69
C MET A 49 -19.03 -0.61 -13.31
N ALA A 50 -20.01 0.27 -13.20
CA ALA A 50 -20.77 0.48 -11.96
C ALA A 50 -21.55 -0.78 -11.56
N ARG A 51 -22.11 -1.52 -12.52
CA ARG A 51 -22.75 -2.82 -12.25
C ARG A 51 -21.75 -3.85 -11.77
N PHE A 52 -20.62 -3.98 -12.43
CA PHE A 52 -19.52 -4.88 -12.04
C PHE A 52 -19.07 -4.62 -10.60
N ALA A 53 -18.86 -3.35 -10.20
CA ALA A 53 -18.50 -2.98 -8.83
C ALA A 53 -19.52 -3.51 -7.80
N ARG A 54 -20.82 -3.34 -8.08
CA ARG A 54 -21.90 -3.85 -7.21
C ARG A 54 -21.93 -5.38 -7.14
N GLU A 55 -21.78 -6.05 -8.26
CA GLU A 55 -21.74 -7.52 -8.33
C GLU A 55 -20.54 -8.08 -7.55
N GLN A 56 -19.41 -7.39 -7.59
CA GLN A 56 -18.22 -7.74 -6.81
C GLN A 56 -18.31 -7.30 -5.34
N ARG A 57 -19.38 -6.62 -4.92
CA ARG A 57 -19.58 -6.10 -3.56
C ARG A 57 -18.41 -5.23 -3.08
N VAL A 58 -17.85 -4.46 -4.00
CA VAL A 58 -16.81 -3.50 -3.69
C VAL A 58 -17.47 -2.16 -3.39
N ASP A 59 -17.64 -1.88 -2.11
CA ASP A 59 -18.12 -0.62 -1.58
C ASP A 59 -17.05 -0.07 -0.62
N LEU A 60 -15.99 0.45 -1.21
CA LEU A 60 -14.86 1.02 -0.46
C LEU A 60 -14.69 2.48 -0.88
N PRO A 61 -14.70 3.43 0.09
CA PRO A 61 -14.49 4.85 -0.21
C PRO A 61 -13.26 5.10 -1.06
N GLY A 62 -13.33 5.99 -2.07
CA GLY A 62 -12.18 6.29 -2.93
C GLY A 62 -11.72 5.14 -3.81
N TRP A 63 -12.63 4.21 -4.15
CA TRP A 63 -12.41 3.21 -5.19
C TRP A 63 -13.39 3.44 -6.33
N ASP A 64 -12.87 3.82 -7.47
CA ASP A 64 -13.64 4.13 -8.67
C ASP A 64 -13.54 3.01 -9.71
N PHE A 65 -14.66 2.72 -10.37
CA PHE A 65 -14.74 1.78 -11.50
C PHE A 65 -15.09 2.56 -12.75
N LEU A 66 -14.16 2.66 -13.68
CA LEU A 66 -14.23 3.55 -14.81
C LEU A 66 -14.24 2.79 -16.15
N GLY A 67 -15.04 3.27 -17.07
CA GLY A 67 -14.91 3.00 -18.49
C GLY A 67 -14.28 4.19 -19.20
N ALA A 68 -13.58 3.96 -20.30
CA ALA A 68 -12.99 5.00 -21.12
C ALA A 68 -13.33 4.77 -22.61
N ASP A 69 -13.15 5.80 -23.43
CA ASP A 69 -13.19 5.66 -24.89
C ASP A 69 -11.94 4.93 -25.42
N ALA A 70 -11.98 4.48 -26.65
CA ALA A 70 -10.92 3.67 -27.25
C ALA A 70 -9.58 4.39 -27.33
N GLU A 71 -9.58 5.71 -27.56
CA GLU A 71 -8.33 6.48 -27.66
C GLU A 71 -7.69 6.65 -26.28
N THR A 72 -8.48 7.04 -25.28
CA THR A 72 -8.03 7.11 -23.89
C THR A 72 -7.51 5.76 -23.39
N MET A 73 -8.19 4.66 -23.74
CA MET A 73 -7.76 3.32 -23.36
C MET A 73 -6.44 2.94 -24.02
N ARG A 74 -6.29 3.21 -25.30
CA ARG A 74 -5.05 2.96 -26.04
C ARG A 74 -3.86 3.69 -25.39
N GLN A 75 -4.04 4.96 -25.05
CA GLN A 75 -3.02 5.76 -24.35
C GLN A 75 -2.70 5.18 -22.98
N LEU A 76 -3.71 4.94 -22.16
CA LEU A 76 -3.56 4.42 -20.79
C LEU A 76 -2.83 3.08 -20.77
N THR A 77 -3.21 2.15 -21.66
CA THR A 77 -2.56 0.83 -21.71
C THR A 77 -1.11 0.92 -22.17
N ALA A 78 -0.80 1.85 -23.09
CA ALA A 78 0.57 2.12 -23.53
C ALA A 78 1.40 2.71 -22.37
N ASP A 79 0.89 3.70 -21.66
CA ASP A 79 1.58 4.37 -20.55
C ASP A 79 1.82 3.41 -19.36
N LEU A 80 0.89 2.47 -19.14
CA LEU A 80 1.03 1.45 -18.08
C LEU A 80 1.77 0.19 -18.54
N GLY A 81 2.13 0.07 -19.82
CA GLY A 81 2.70 -1.16 -20.37
C GLY A 81 1.76 -2.36 -20.28
N PHE A 82 0.44 -2.14 -20.28
CA PHE A 82 -0.55 -3.20 -20.20
C PHE A 82 -0.85 -3.76 -21.59
N LEU A 83 -0.48 -5.02 -21.78
CA LEU A 83 -0.68 -5.72 -23.06
C LEU A 83 -1.88 -6.66 -22.97
N TYR A 84 -2.75 -6.61 -23.98
CA TYR A 84 -3.86 -7.52 -24.14
C TYR A 84 -4.11 -7.83 -25.63
N PHE A 85 -4.60 -9.02 -25.91
CA PHE A 85 -4.84 -9.52 -27.27
C PHE A 85 -6.21 -10.17 -27.33
N ASN A 86 -6.89 -10.04 -28.46
CA ASN A 86 -8.15 -10.74 -28.68
C ASN A 86 -7.93 -12.26 -28.69
N ALA A 87 -8.76 -12.99 -27.97
CA ALA A 87 -8.77 -14.44 -27.89
C ALA A 87 -10.19 -14.97 -28.14
N PRO A 88 -10.38 -16.26 -28.52
CA PRO A 88 -11.70 -16.80 -28.82
C PRO A 88 -12.74 -16.69 -27.70
N GLN A 89 -12.28 -16.61 -26.46
CA GLN A 89 -13.15 -16.52 -25.27
C GLN A 89 -12.97 -15.18 -24.50
N GLY A 90 -12.60 -14.10 -25.20
CA GLY A 90 -12.40 -12.78 -24.62
C GLY A 90 -11.03 -12.21 -24.94
N PHE A 91 -10.19 -12.06 -23.93
CA PHE A 91 -8.86 -11.45 -24.08
C PHE A 91 -7.79 -12.28 -23.37
N ASP A 92 -6.64 -12.35 -23.99
CA ASP A 92 -5.39 -12.84 -23.40
C ASP A 92 -4.61 -11.64 -22.87
N HIS A 93 -4.32 -11.60 -21.56
CA HIS A 93 -3.62 -10.48 -20.93
C HIS A 93 -2.96 -10.89 -19.62
N LEU A 94 -1.95 -10.14 -19.21
CA LEU A 94 -1.41 -10.27 -17.86
C LEU A 94 -2.35 -9.62 -16.84
N ILE A 95 -2.47 -10.24 -15.67
CA ILE A 95 -3.16 -9.63 -14.54
C ILE A 95 -2.17 -8.69 -13.87
N GLN A 96 -2.52 -7.42 -13.82
CA GLN A 96 -1.64 -6.36 -13.37
C GLN A 96 -2.37 -5.40 -12.43
N ALA A 97 -1.72 -5.05 -11.32
CA ALA A 97 -2.05 -3.90 -10.49
C ALA A 97 -0.87 -2.92 -10.51
N THR A 98 -1.12 -1.66 -10.78
CA THR A 98 -0.10 -0.62 -10.89
C THR A 98 -0.23 0.39 -9.78
N VAL A 99 0.83 0.60 -9.01
CA VAL A 99 0.95 1.70 -8.04
C VAL A 99 1.53 2.90 -8.76
N ILE A 100 0.83 4.03 -8.66
CA ILE A 100 1.20 5.30 -9.28
C ILE A 100 1.45 6.31 -8.16
N ASP A 101 2.52 7.08 -8.26
CA ASP A 101 2.84 8.12 -7.29
C ASP A 101 2.00 9.40 -7.49
N ALA A 102 2.21 10.40 -6.65
CA ALA A 102 1.47 11.67 -6.70
C ALA A 102 1.78 12.53 -7.94
N ASP A 103 2.88 12.24 -8.63
CA ASP A 103 3.29 12.92 -9.86
C ASP A 103 2.77 12.21 -11.12
N GLY A 104 2.00 11.11 -10.95
CA GLY A 104 1.45 10.32 -12.04
C GLY A 104 2.42 9.30 -12.63
N LYS A 105 3.55 9.03 -11.97
CA LYS A 105 4.54 8.06 -12.46
C LYS A 105 4.27 6.67 -11.91
N VAL A 106 4.50 5.66 -12.74
CA VAL A 106 4.47 4.26 -12.32
C VAL A 106 5.57 4.02 -11.29
N TYR A 107 5.17 3.71 -10.05
CA TYR A 107 6.08 3.42 -8.95
C TYR A 107 6.37 1.92 -8.82
N ARG A 108 5.32 1.09 -8.92
CA ARG A 108 5.43 -0.37 -8.83
C ARG A 108 4.34 -1.05 -9.65
N GLN A 109 4.68 -2.17 -10.26
CA GLN A 109 3.72 -3.07 -10.89
C GLN A 109 3.73 -4.42 -10.19
N VAL A 110 2.56 -4.96 -9.92
CA VAL A 110 2.36 -6.26 -9.29
C VAL A 110 1.56 -7.14 -10.25
N TYR A 111 2.03 -8.34 -10.50
CA TYR A 111 1.47 -9.25 -11.45
C TYR A 111 0.91 -10.50 -10.81
N GLY A 112 -0.08 -11.09 -11.46
CA GLY A 112 -0.70 -12.36 -11.06
C GLY A 112 -2.06 -12.18 -10.39
N MET A 113 -2.79 -13.30 -10.31
CA MET A 113 -4.15 -13.33 -9.77
C MET A 113 -4.17 -13.29 -8.23
N ASN A 114 -3.22 -13.97 -7.61
CA ASN A 114 -3.06 -14.09 -6.17
C ASN A 114 -1.64 -13.68 -5.79
N PHE A 115 -1.42 -12.42 -5.57
CA PHE A 115 -0.14 -11.91 -5.07
C PHE A 115 -0.22 -11.62 -3.57
N ASP A 116 0.91 -11.72 -2.90
CA ASP A 116 1.00 -11.48 -1.46
C ASP A 116 0.72 -10.02 -1.11
N THR A 117 0.01 -9.79 -0.02
CA THR A 117 -0.37 -8.46 0.48
C THR A 117 0.79 -7.46 0.51
N PRO A 118 2.00 -7.80 0.99
CA PRO A 118 3.12 -6.86 1.03
C PRO A 118 3.58 -6.35 -0.35
N LEU A 119 3.42 -7.13 -1.41
CA LEU A 119 3.85 -6.69 -2.75
C LEU A 119 3.15 -5.41 -3.22
N LEU A 120 1.92 -5.16 -2.75
CA LEU A 120 1.17 -3.94 -3.03
C LEU A 120 1.24 -2.94 -1.88
N VAL A 121 1.20 -3.39 -0.63
CA VAL A 121 1.09 -2.50 0.53
C VAL A 121 2.42 -1.84 0.89
N GLU A 122 3.57 -2.51 0.74
CA GLU A 122 4.87 -1.88 1.01
C GLU A 122 5.14 -0.69 0.09
N PRO A 123 4.96 -0.77 -1.26
CA PRO A 123 5.06 0.40 -2.12
C PRO A 123 4.11 1.56 -1.74
N LEU A 124 2.87 1.24 -1.37
CA LEU A 124 1.93 2.26 -0.90
C LEU A 124 2.40 2.90 0.41
N LYS A 125 2.91 2.10 1.34
CA LYS A 125 3.48 2.57 2.62
C LYS A 125 4.67 3.50 2.39
N GLU A 126 5.56 3.16 1.47
CA GLU A 126 6.69 4.00 1.07
C GLU A 126 6.23 5.35 0.52
N LEU A 127 5.22 5.37 -0.35
CA LEU A 127 4.67 6.60 -0.91
C LEU A 127 3.93 7.46 0.11
N VAL A 128 3.18 6.84 1.04
CA VAL A 128 2.38 7.55 2.04
C VAL A 128 3.27 8.14 3.14
N PHE A 129 4.26 7.40 3.62
CA PHE A 129 5.09 7.81 4.76
C PHE A 129 6.51 8.23 4.37
N GLY A 130 7.02 7.76 3.23
CA GLY A 130 8.39 8.00 2.77
C GLY A 130 8.59 9.33 2.05
N THR A 131 7.54 9.91 1.47
CA THR A 131 7.64 11.15 0.70
C THR A 131 7.48 12.36 1.63
N PRO A 132 8.47 13.23 1.78
CA PRO A 132 8.32 14.48 2.52
C PRO A 132 7.44 15.44 1.68
N ARG A 133 6.13 15.37 1.87
CA ARG A 133 5.28 16.51 1.53
C ARG A 133 5.61 17.60 2.53
N THR A 134 5.55 18.87 2.16
CA THR A 134 5.74 20.11 2.93
C THR A 134 5.38 20.07 4.45
N ALA A 135 5.70 18.99 5.10
CA ALA A 135 5.38 18.66 6.46
C ALA A 135 6.38 19.30 7.42
N SER A 136 5.93 19.73 8.57
CA SER A 136 6.79 20.18 9.65
C SER A 136 7.79 19.09 10.03
N PHE A 137 8.92 19.45 10.65
CA PHE A 137 9.94 18.48 11.10
C PHE A 137 9.35 17.35 11.96
N LEU A 138 8.43 17.67 12.87
CA LEU A 138 7.78 16.70 13.74
C LEU A 138 6.87 15.73 12.98
N GLU A 139 6.16 16.21 11.98
CA GLU A 139 5.29 15.40 11.12
C GLU A 139 6.12 14.47 10.21
N SER A 140 7.21 14.96 9.65
CA SER A 140 8.18 14.17 8.89
C SER A 140 8.80 13.06 9.76
N LEU A 141 9.16 13.37 11.01
CA LEU A 141 9.67 12.37 11.96
C LEU A 141 8.60 11.32 12.31
N GLY A 142 7.36 11.76 12.56
CA GLY A 142 6.24 10.85 12.83
C GLY A 142 5.96 9.89 11.67
N ASN A 143 6.02 10.36 10.42
CA ASN A 143 5.84 9.54 9.23
C ASN A 143 6.98 8.52 9.06
N ARG A 144 8.23 8.91 9.31
CA ARG A 144 9.37 7.98 9.31
C ARG A 144 9.22 6.89 10.37
N ILE A 145 8.79 7.24 11.58
CA ILE A 145 8.51 6.25 12.64
C ILE A 145 7.43 5.28 12.17
N LYS A 146 6.32 5.76 11.63
CA LYS A 146 5.25 4.90 11.09
C LYS A 146 5.77 3.99 9.97
N LEU A 147 6.60 4.51 9.06
CA LEU A 147 7.18 3.73 7.98
C LEU A 147 7.98 2.54 8.52
N PHE A 148 8.87 2.77 9.50
CA PHE A 148 9.75 1.73 10.02
C PHE A 148 9.07 0.79 11.02
N CYS A 149 8.14 1.31 11.83
CA CYS A 149 7.50 0.53 12.89
C CYS A 149 6.20 -0.18 12.46
N THR A 150 5.70 0.04 11.24
CA THR A 150 4.54 -0.69 10.72
C THR A 150 5.00 -1.94 9.98
N VAL A 151 4.84 -3.11 10.60
CA VAL A 151 5.35 -4.41 10.12
C VAL A 151 4.18 -5.32 9.75
N TYR A 152 4.33 -6.05 8.65
CA TYR A 152 3.37 -7.07 8.22
C TYR A 152 3.48 -8.34 9.06
N ASP A 153 2.33 -8.85 9.49
CA ASP A 153 2.20 -10.13 10.19
C ASP A 153 1.56 -11.18 9.26
N PRO A 154 2.34 -12.13 8.73
CA PRO A 154 1.83 -13.12 7.78
C PRO A 154 0.76 -14.05 8.37
N ALA A 155 0.80 -14.30 9.68
CA ALA A 155 -0.13 -15.21 10.33
C ALA A 155 -1.56 -14.64 10.37
N THR A 156 -1.71 -13.32 10.45
CA THR A 156 -3.00 -12.64 10.53
C THR A 156 -3.36 -11.87 9.25
N ASP A 157 -2.45 -11.83 8.25
CA ASP A 157 -2.56 -11.01 7.02
C ASP A 157 -2.88 -9.53 7.35
N ARG A 158 -2.20 -8.99 8.37
CA ARG A 158 -2.42 -7.61 8.86
C ARG A 158 -1.12 -6.89 9.11
N TYR A 159 -1.18 -5.57 9.04
CA TYR A 159 -0.11 -4.71 9.50
C TYR A 159 -0.32 -4.34 10.97
N ARG A 160 0.75 -4.38 11.76
CA ARG A 160 0.75 -3.95 13.16
C ARG A 160 1.92 -3.04 13.43
N PHE A 161 1.75 -2.15 14.41
CA PHE A 161 2.83 -1.29 14.88
C PHE A 161 3.75 -2.09 15.82
N ASP A 162 5.04 -2.13 15.51
CA ASP A 162 6.06 -2.82 16.32
C ASP A 162 6.69 -1.85 17.30
N TYR A 163 6.48 -2.09 18.59
CA TYR A 163 7.02 -1.29 19.70
C TYR A 163 8.41 -1.75 20.17
N SER A 164 8.99 -2.80 19.57
CA SER A 164 10.26 -3.39 20.02
C SER A 164 11.40 -2.40 20.05
N ILE A 165 11.47 -1.48 19.08
CA ILE A 165 12.50 -0.44 19.00
C ILE A 165 12.39 0.50 20.20
N PHE A 166 11.19 0.89 20.60
CA PHE A 166 10.97 1.79 21.75
C PHE A 166 11.31 1.10 23.07
N LEU A 167 10.87 -0.15 23.22
CA LEU A 167 11.21 -0.95 24.41
C LEU A 167 12.72 -1.16 24.51
N GLY A 168 13.39 -1.52 23.42
CA GLY A 168 14.85 -1.66 23.37
C GLY A 168 15.57 -0.36 23.69
N GLY A 169 15.09 0.77 23.18
CA GLY A 169 15.61 2.10 23.52
C GLY A 169 15.49 2.46 24.99
N ILE A 170 14.32 2.21 25.59
CA ILE A 170 14.08 2.47 27.02
C ILE A 170 15.00 1.59 27.88
N ILE A 171 15.08 0.29 27.59
CA ILE A 171 15.96 -0.65 28.31
C ILE A 171 17.42 -0.22 28.19
N GLY A 172 17.86 0.14 26.98
CA GLY A 172 19.22 0.59 26.71
C GLY A 172 19.57 1.87 27.48
N LEU A 173 18.68 2.88 27.43
CA LEU A 173 18.89 4.14 28.15
C LEU A 173 18.89 3.96 29.65
N THR A 174 17.99 3.15 30.20
CA THR A 174 17.95 2.87 31.66
C THR A 174 19.19 2.11 32.10
N SER A 175 19.65 1.13 31.32
CA SER A 175 20.87 0.37 31.61
C SER A 175 22.13 1.26 31.60
N LEU A 176 22.27 2.09 30.55
CA LEU A 176 23.38 3.05 30.45
C LEU A 176 23.34 4.09 31.56
N GLY A 177 22.14 4.60 31.86
CA GLY A 177 21.93 5.55 32.96
C GLY A 177 22.32 4.96 34.32
N LEU A 178 21.96 3.71 34.56
CA LEU A 178 22.34 3.00 35.78
C LEU A 178 23.86 2.83 35.92
N VAL A 179 24.49 2.38 34.82
CA VAL A 179 25.97 2.24 34.81
C VAL A 179 26.65 3.57 35.01
N ALA A 180 26.24 4.61 34.30
CA ALA A 180 26.78 5.96 34.50
C ALA A 180 26.59 6.47 35.91
N PHE A 181 25.41 6.26 36.49
CA PHE A 181 25.12 6.62 37.88
C PHE A 181 26.06 5.91 38.86
N LEU A 182 26.26 4.59 38.72
CA LEU A 182 27.15 3.81 39.59
C LEU A 182 28.61 4.28 39.45
N VAL A 183 29.08 4.54 38.23
CA VAL A 183 30.44 5.05 37.99
C VAL A 183 30.64 6.42 38.63
N VAL A 184 29.70 7.36 38.45
CA VAL A 184 29.77 8.68 39.03
C VAL A 184 29.70 8.63 40.58
N ARG A 185 28.85 7.76 41.13
CA ARG A 185 28.73 7.53 42.55
C ARG A 185 30.05 7.01 43.15
N GLU A 186 30.68 6.02 42.51
CA GLU A 186 31.91 5.45 42.93
C GLU A 186 33.07 6.46 42.82
N TRP A 187 33.11 7.24 41.74
CA TRP A 187 34.10 8.28 41.56
C TRP A 187 33.99 9.38 42.61
N LYS A 188 32.78 9.81 42.99
CA LYS A 188 32.54 10.75 44.08
C LYS A 188 32.96 10.20 45.47
N ARG A 189 32.76 8.88 45.69
CA ARG A 189 33.21 8.23 46.96
C ARG A 189 34.72 8.19 47.12
N LYS A 190 35.46 8.09 46.02
CA LYS A 190 36.94 7.98 46.03
C LYS A 190 37.64 9.33 46.00
N ARG A 191 36.94 10.45 45.89
CA ARG A 191 37.57 11.78 46.03
C ARG A 191 37.89 12.02 47.51
N PRO A 192 39.21 12.12 47.89
CA PRO A 192 39.56 12.51 49.26
C PRO A 192 39.08 13.94 49.54
N SER A 193 38.46 14.18 50.66
CA SER A 193 38.21 15.51 51.21
C SER A 193 39.56 16.17 51.45
N VAL A 194 39.89 17.21 50.65
CA VAL A 194 40.98 18.12 50.92
C VAL A 194 40.55 19.11 51.99
#